data_8a6a3b7ceea682926d476f110478ccbc
#
_entry.id   8a6a3b7ceea682926d476f110478ccbc
#
_cell.length_a   1.000
_cell.length_b   1.000
_cell.length_c   1.000
_cell.angle_alpha   90.00
_cell.angle_beta   90.00
_cell.angle_gamma   90.00
#
_symmetry.space_group_name_H-M   'P 1'
#
loop_
_entity.id
_entity.type
_entity.pdbx_description
1 polymer ?
#
loop_
_entity_poly.entity_id
_entity_poly.type
_entity_poly.pdbx_seq_one_letter_code
_entity_poly.pdbx_strand_id
1 'polypeptide(L)'
;MANHGLFSLALVIYFICAAEYVRSSNVNIELTNGLPAKHAAVPLHILIKSQTKAVDERVVKLGESFKWSVTPDSIYYVRAILGHKFASVHGFDPSRDAGHATVFWLVKEDGFYLSYDNASWNKVAPWVSE
;
A
#
# COMPACT_ATOMS: atom_id res chain seq x y z
N MET A 1 -40.54 -30.18 7.90
CA MET A 1 -41.17 -28.92 7.41
C MET A 1 -40.58 -27.71 8.07
N ALA A 2 -40.60 -27.59 9.40
CA ALA A 2 -40.02 -26.47 10.11
C ALA A 2 -38.52 -26.30 9.85
N ASN A 3 -37.77 -27.37 9.56
CA ASN A 3 -36.34 -27.33 9.34
C ASN A 3 -35.92 -26.61 8.05
N HIS A 4 -36.82 -26.59 7.04
CA HIS A 4 -36.52 -25.91 5.79
C HIS A 4 -36.47 -24.37 5.96
N GLY A 5 -37.39 -23.81 6.75
CA GLY A 5 -37.41 -22.40 7.03
C GLY A 5 -36.17 -21.94 7.81
N LEU A 6 -35.76 -22.72 8.83
CA LEU A 6 -34.58 -22.42 9.62
C LEU A 6 -33.30 -22.52 8.81
N PHE A 7 -33.23 -23.49 7.92
CA PHE A 7 -32.06 -23.64 7.05
C PHE A 7 -31.90 -22.45 6.12
N SER A 8 -32.98 -21.97 5.49
CA SER A 8 -32.91 -20.81 4.61
C SER A 8 -32.49 -19.55 5.34
N LEU A 9 -32.98 -19.34 6.56
CA LEU A 9 -32.64 -18.20 7.38
C LEU A 9 -31.12 -18.20 7.72
N ALA A 10 -30.61 -19.36 8.12
CA ALA A 10 -29.17 -19.49 8.41
C ALA A 10 -28.30 -19.18 7.20
N LEU A 11 -28.72 -19.58 6.01
CA LEU A 11 -28.00 -19.31 4.78
C LEU A 11 -27.94 -17.81 4.48
N VAL A 12 -29.05 -17.10 4.64
CA VAL A 12 -29.12 -15.66 4.42
C VAL A 12 -28.17 -14.91 5.38
N ILE A 13 -28.15 -15.29 6.65
CA ILE A 13 -27.25 -14.70 7.63
C ILE A 13 -25.79 -14.92 7.25
N TYR A 14 -25.46 -16.10 6.76
CA TYR A 14 -24.12 -16.41 6.32
C TYR A 14 -23.66 -15.48 5.18
N PHE A 15 -24.50 -15.24 4.19
CA PHE A 15 -24.16 -14.34 3.09
C PHE A 15 -23.94 -12.90 3.56
N ILE A 16 -24.73 -12.40 4.47
CA ILE A 16 -24.59 -11.06 5.02
C ILE A 16 -23.24 -10.92 5.73
N CYS A 17 -22.88 -11.88 6.57
CA CYS A 17 -21.59 -11.86 7.27
C CYS A 17 -20.41 -11.91 6.30
N ALA A 18 -20.48 -12.72 5.26
CA ALA A 18 -19.42 -12.81 4.26
C ALA A 18 -19.25 -11.50 3.50
N ALA A 19 -20.35 -10.82 3.14
CA ALA A 19 -20.30 -9.53 2.45
C ALA A 19 -19.69 -8.45 3.34
N GLU A 20 -20.03 -8.40 4.61
CA GLU A 20 -19.45 -7.45 5.55
C GLU A 20 -17.95 -7.70 5.74
N TYR A 21 -17.55 -8.94 5.85
CA TYR A 21 -16.14 -9.30 5.97
C TYR A 21 -15.32 -8.80 4.77
N VAL A 22 -15.82 -9.01 3.54
CA VAL A 22 -15.14 -8.53 2.33
C VAL A 22 -15.02 -7.01 2.32
N ARG A 23 -16.07 -6.29 2.70
CA ARG A 23 -16.05 -4.83 2.72
C ARG A 23 -15.10 -4.26 3.76
N SER A 24 -14.86 -4.98 4.86
CA SER A 24 -13.97 -4.53 5.92
C SER A 24 -12.51 -4.96 5.74
N SER A 25 -12.20 -5.67 4.65
CA SER A 25 -10.83 -6.13 4.40
C SER A 25 -9.90 -4.96 4.12
N ASN A 26 -8.78 -4.93 4.84
CA ASN A 26 -7.72 -3.97 4.60
C ASN A 26 -6.89 -4.37 3.38
N VAL A 27 -6.17 -3.40 2.82
CA VAL A 27 -5.23 -3.60 1.74
C VAL A 27 -3.82 -3.56 2.32
N ASN A 28 -2.97 -4.46 1.89
CA ASN A 28 -1.56 -4.49 2.29
C ASN A 28 -0.73 -3.65 1.33
N ILE A 29 0.14 -2.82 1.90
CA ILE A 29 1.09 -2.03 1.13
C ILE A 29 2.48 -2.51 1.51
N GLU A 30 3.31 -2.76 0.50
CA GLU A 30 4.69 -3.18 0.69
C GLU A 30 5.60 -2.27 -0.11
N LEU A 31 6.56 -1.62 0.57
CA LEU A 31 7.53 -0.74 -0.07
C LEU A 31 8.92 -1.31 0.14
N THR A 32 9.64 -1.53 -0.95
CA THR A 32 10.99 -2.08 -0.94
C THR A 32 11.98 -1.03 -1.42
N ASN A 33 13.08 -0.89 -0.69
CA ASN A 33 14.20 -0.06 -1.11
C ASN A 33 15.06 -0.86 -2.09
N GLY A 34 14.87 -0.60 -3.40
CA GLY A 34 15.63 -1.21 -4.48
C GLY A 34 16.73 -0.32 -5.03
N LEU A 35 17.23 0.62 -4.22
CA LEU A 35 18.33 1.49 -4.64
C LEU A 35 19.61 0.69 -4.80
N PRO A 36 20.53 1.14 -5.71
CA PRO A 36 21.82 0.48 -5.87
C PRO A 36 22.73 0.70 -4.66
N ALA A 37 23.76 -0.15 -4.53
CA ALA A 37 24.67 -0.16 -3.39
C ALA A 37 25.40 1.16 -3.16
N LYS A 38 25.58 1.98 -4.19
CA LYS A 38 26.21 3.31 -4.04
C LYS A 38 25.42 4.26 -3.13
N HIS A 39 24.16 3.97 -2.87
CA HIS A 39 23.32 4.74 -1.97
C HIS A 39 23.28 4.19 -0.54
N ALA A 40 24.10 3.20 -0.21
CA ALA A 40 24.06 2.53 1.10
C ALA A 40 24.30 3.49 2.27
N ALA A 41 25.07 4.55 2.09
CA ALA A 41 25.36 5.52 3.14
C ALA A 41 24.29 6.61 3.29
N VAL A 42 23.35 6.70 2.36
CA VAL A 42 22.30 7.72 2.37
C VAL A 42 21.00 7.07 2.81
N PRO A 43 20.44 7.48 3.96
CA PRO A 43 19.21 6.86 4.43
C PRO A 43 18.02 7.23 3.55
N LEU A 44 17.16 6.26 3.30
CA LEU A 44 15.87 6.48 2.65
C LEU A 44 14.82 6.68 3.73
N HIS A 45 14.33 7.90 3.86
CA HIS A 45 13.26 8.23 4.80
C HIS A 45 11.92 8.12 4.10
N ILE A 46 11.00 7.39 4.71
CA ILE A 46 9.64 7.22 4.21
C ILE A 46 8.67 7.78 5.24
N LEU A 47 7.85 8.73 4.81
CA LEU A 47 6.79 9.32 5.63
C LEU A 47 5.45 8.91 5.03
N ILE A 48 4.56 8.41 5.87
CA ILE A 48 3.24 7.96 5.46
C ILE A 48 2.21 8.75 6.24
N LYS A 49 1.22 9.29 5.55
CA LYS A 49 0.12 9.98 6.22
C LYS A 49 -1.19 9.76 5.49
N SER A 50 -2.27 9.75 6.26
CA SER A 50 -3.63 9.83 5.73
C SER A 50 -3.99 11.32 5.56
N GLN A 51 -5.21 11.60 5.14
CA GLN A 51 -5.69 12.98 4.97
C GLN A 51 -5.72 13.77 6.28
N THR A 52 -5.83 13.10 7.42
CA THR A 52 -6.09 13.75 8.71
C THR A 52 -4.92 13.69 9.68
N LYS A 53 -3.96 12.76 9.49
CA LYS A 53 -2.87 12.59 10.45
C LYS A 53 -1.67 11.89 9.84
N ALA A 54 -0.51 12.05 10.45
CA ALA A 54 0.66 11.25 10.16
C ALA A 54 0.42 9.82 10.68
N VAL A 55 0.75 8.82 9.85
CA VAL A 55 0.54 7.41 10.18
C VAL A 55 1.84 6.78 10.67
N ASP A 56 2.94 6.98 9.94
CA ASP A 56 4.22 6.37 10.27
C ASP A 56 5.38 7.10 9.59
N GLU A 57 6.56 6.88 10.13
CA GLU A 57 7.83 7.38 9.59
C GLU A 57 8.88 6.30 9.77
N ARG A 58 9.59 5.97 8.69
CA ARG A 58 10.56 4.88 8.69
C ARG A 58 11.80 5.21 7.91
N VAL A 59 12.93 4.64 8.33
CA VAL A 59 14.14 4.54 7.52
C VAL A 59 14.21 3.12 6.99
N VAL A 60 14.25 2.98 5.67
CA VAL A 60 14.25 1.68 5.00
C VAL A 60 15.63 1.48 4.38
N LYS A 61 16.34 0.45 4.84
CA LYS A 61 17.69 0.14 4.36
C LYS A 61 17.63 -0.54 3.00
N LEU A 62 18.75 -0.53 2.29
CA LEU A 62 18.85 -1.21 1.00
C LEU A 62 18.38 -2.66 1.09
N GLY A 63 17.50 -3.04 0.17
CA GLY A 63 16.95 -4.39 0.09
C GLY A 63 15.87 -4.71 1.10
N GLU A 64 15.63 -3.82 2.07
CA GLU A 64 14.57 -4.03 3.05
C GLU A 64 13.21 -3.64 2.49
N SER A 65 12.19 -4.29 3.01
CA SER A 65 10.79 -3.97 2.73
C SER A 65 10.10 -3.49 4.00
N PHE A 66 9.26 -2.49 3.83
CA PHE A 66 8.39 -1.99 4.88
C PHE A 66 6.93 -2.27 4.48
N LYS A 67 6.18 -2.85 5.41
CA LYS A 67 4.79 -3.27 5.16
C LYS A 67 3.85 -2.58 6.13
N TRP A 68 2.70 -2.16 5.63
CA TRP A 68 1.61 -1.64 6.46
C TRP A 68 0.26 -1.98 5.82
N SER A 69 -0.80 -1.78 6.59
CA SER A 69 -2.16 -2.01 6.11
C SER A 69 -2.92 -0.69 6.09
N VAL A 70 -3.78 -0.55 5.10
CA VAL A 70 -4.62 0.64 4.95
C VAL A 70 -6.09 0.23 4.82
N THR A 71 -6.98 1.14 5.18
CA THR A 71 -8.40 0.99 4.89
C THR A 71 -8.64 1.40 3.44
N PRO A 72 -9.46 0.63 2.67
CA PRO A 72 -9.60 0.88 1.24
C PRO A 72 -10.48 2.07 0.87
N ASP A 73 -10.90 2.87 1.82
CA ASP A 73 -11.81 4.00 1.62
C ASP A 73 -11.11 5.37 1.62
N SER A 74 -9.80 5.42 1.84
CA SER A 74 -9.07 6.68 1.98
C SER A 74 -7.79 6.67 1.17
N ILE A 75 -7.32 7.87 0.79
CA ILE A 75 -6.01 8.05 0.17
C ILE A 75 -4.94 8.10 1.25
N TYR A 76 -3.84 7.39 1.03
CA TYR A 76 -2.64 7.47 1.86
C TYR A 76 -1.49 8.04 1.04
N TYR A 77 -0.83 9.03 1.59
CA TYR A 77 0.26 9.74 0.95
C TYR A 77 1.60 9.19 1.44
N VAL A 78 2.51 8.95 0.51
CA VAL A 78 3.87 8.53 0.83
C VAL A 78 4.83 9.56 0.28
N ARG A 79 5.69 10.06 1.14
CA ARG A 79 6.79 10.94 0.75
C ARG A 79 8.11 10.26 1.09
N ALA A 80 9.00 10.20 0.11
CA ALA A 80 10.33 9.66 0.28
C ALA A 80 11.36 10.78 0.20
N ILE A 81 12.35 10.72 1.06
CA ILE A 81 13.46 11.67 1.10
C ILE A 81 14.76 10.89 1.02
N LEU A 82 15.60 11.23 0.05
CA LEU A 82 16.90 10.64 -0.17
C LEU A 82 17.92 11.75 -0.39
N GLY A 83 18.59 12.20 0.69
CA GLY A 83 19.50 13.33 0.62
C GLY A 83 18.74 14.61 0.23
N HIS A 84 19.13 15.20 -0.91
CA HIS A 84 18.49 16.41 -1.45
C HIS A 84 17.35 16.11 -2.42
N LYS A 85 17.03 14.85 -2.59
CA LYS A 85 15.95 14.43 -3.48
C LYS A 85 14.72 14.02 -2.69
N PHE A 86 13.57 14.23 -3.28
CA PHE A 86 12.31 13.75 -2.70
C PHE A 86 11.39 13.25 -3.81
N ALA A 87 10.46 12.41 -3.43
CA ALA A 87 9.39 11.95 -4.29
C ALA A 87 8.12 11.81 -3.45
N SER A 88 6.97 12.07 -4.06
CA SER A 88 5.67 11.94 -3.41
C SER A 88 4.75 11.15 -4.30
N VAL A 89 4.06 10.17 -3.70
CA VAL A 89 3.08 9.35 -4.40
C VAL A 89 1.88 9.14 -3.49
N HIS A 90 0.75 8.78 -4.08
CA HIS A 90 -0.33 8.16 -3.32
C HIS A 90 0.05 6.70 -3.11
N GLY A 91 0.47 6.37 -1.90
CA GLY A 91 0.84 4.99 -1.57
C GLY A 91 -0.34 4.04 -1.71
N PHE A 92 -1.53 4.54 -1.42
CA PHE A 92 -2.78 3.87 -1.72
C PHE A 92 -3.80 4.91 -2.21
N ASP A 93 -4.50 4.58 -3.30
CA ASP A 93 -5.53 5.43 -3.89
C ASP A 93 -6.71 4.55 -4.28
N PRO A 94 -7.89 4.73 -3.66
CA PRO A 94 -9.05 3.89 -3.95
C PRO A 94 -9.44 3.87 -5.43
N SER A 95 -9.25 4.98 -6.14
CA SER A 95 -9.60 5.05 -7.56
C SER A 95 -8.64 4.26 -8.46
N ARG A 96 -7.39 4.11 -8.05
CA ARG A 96 -6.37 3.36 -8.80
C ARG A 96 -6.28 1.90 -8.37
N ASP A 97 -6.38 1.66 -7.04
CA ASP A 97 -5.97 0.39 -6.42
C ASP A 97 -7.15 -0.49 -6.00
N ALA A 98 -8.39 -0.08 -6.30
CA ALA A 98 -9.57 -0.84 -5.92
C ALA A 98 -9.52 -2.28 -6.45
N GLY A 99 -9.88 -3.23 -5.59
CA GLY A 99 -9.92 -4.65 -5.95
C GLY A 99 -8.58 -5.38 -5.83
N HIS A 100 -7.51 -4.70 -5.47
CA HIS A 100 -6.21 -5.32 -5.26
C HIS A 100 -5.97 -5.56 -3.77
N ALA A 101 -5.54 -6.78 -3.41
CA ALA A 101 -5.27 -7.13 -2.02
C ALA A 101 -3.95 -6.56 -1.52
N THR A 102 -2.99 -6.36 -2.43
CA THR A 102 -1.67 -5.83 -2.12
C THR A 102 -1.23 -4.85 -3.18
N VAL A 103 -0.60 -3.76 -2.74
CA VAL A 103 0.05 -2.78 -3.60
C VAL A 103 1.53 -2.80 -3.28
N PHE A 104 2.37 -3.06 -4.30
CA PHE A 104 3.82 -3.13 -4.15
C PHE A 104 4.46 -1.87 -4.70
N TRP A 105 5.34 -1.28 -3.91
CA TRP A 105 6.16 -0.15 -4.30
C TRP A 105 7.63 -0.55 -4.33
N LEU A 106 8.33 -0.19 -5.39
CA LEU A 106 9.76 -0.37 -5.51
C LEU A 106 10.42 0.98 -5.71
N VAL A 107 11.29 1.35 -4.80
CA VAL A 107 12.05 2.59 -4.88
C VAL A 107 13.34 2.29 -5.64
N LYS A 108 13.52 2.95 -6.77
CA LYS A 108 14.69 2.80 -7.63
C LYS A 108 15.42 4.12 -7.79
N GLU A 109 16.58 4.08 -8.45
CA GLU A 109 17.42 5.25 -8.64
C GLU A 109 16.73 6.37 -9.43
N ASP A 110 15.83 6.02 -10.33
CA ASP A 110 15.10 6.96 -11.18
C ASP A 110 13.68 7.28 -10.69
N GLY A 111 13.23 6.68 -9.61
CA GLY A 111 11.91 6.99 -9.06
C GLY A 111 11.18 5.82 -8.43
N PHE A 112 9.88 5.98 -8.30
CA PHE A 112 8.98 5.02 -7.69
C PHE A 112 8.24 4.21 -8.72
N TYR A 113 8.18 2.89 -8.49
CA TYR A 113 7.51 1.92 -9.34
C TYR A 113 6.41 1.21 -8.59
N LEU A 114 5.29 0.98 -9.25
CA LEU A 114 4.09 0.34 -8.71
C LEU A 114 3.87 -1.02 -9.36
N SER A 115 3.48 -2.01 -8.57
CA SER A 115 3.07 -3.32 -9.06
C SER A 115 1.93 -3.86 -8.22
N TYR A 116 1.09 -4.71 -8.82
CA TYR A 116 0.06 -5.46 -8.10
C TYR A 116 0.40 -6.94 -7.97
N ASP A 117 1.38 -7.43 -8.73
CA ASP A 117 1.80 -8.84 -8.75
C ASP A 117 3.26 -9.05 -8.30
N ASN A 118 3.95 -7.97 -7.94
CA ASN A 118 5.36 -7.98 -7.57
C ASN A 118 6.29 -8.48 -8.68
N ALA A 119 5.85 -8.37 -9.93
CA ALA A 119 6.59 -8.84 -11.10
C ALA A 119 6.56 -7.83 -12.24
N SER A 120 5.41 -7.23 -12.51
CA SER A 120 5.22 -6.23 -13.56
C SER A 120 5.18 -4.84 -12.92
N TRP A 121 6.07 -3.96 -13.33
CA TRP A 121 6.30 -2.66 -12.69
C TRP A 121 6.04 -1.51 -13.63
N ASN A 122 5.36 -0.49 -13.12
CA ASN A 122 5.10 0.76 -13.84
C ASN A 122 5.67 1.93 -13.04
N LYS A 123 6.44 2.79 -13.69
CA LYS A 123 6.97 4.00 -13.07
C LYS A 123 5.86 5.00 -12.82
N VAL A 124 5.76 5.48 -11.60
CA VAL A 124 4.70 6.41 -11.19
C VAL A 124 5.23 7.82 -10.98
N ALA A 125 6.41 7.96 -10.36
CA ALA A 125 6.95 9.27 -10.04
C ALA A 125 8.47 9.26 -10.12
N PRO A 126 9.08 10.33 -10.67
CA PRO A 126 10.53 10.51 -10.63
C PRO A 126 10.95 11.12 -9.29
N TRP A 127 12.27 11.08 -9.03
CA TRP A 127 12.86 11.89 -7.98
C TRP A 127 12.92 13.35 -8.43
N VAL A 128 12.68 14.24 -7.48
CA VAL A 128 12.78 15.69 -7.68
C VAL A 128 13.90 16.21 -6.80
N SER A 129 14.75 17.06 -7.34
CA SER A 129 15.83 17.70 -6.59
C SER A 129 15.39 19.07 -6.08
N GLU A 130 15.79 19.37 -4.85
CA GLU A 130 15.63 20.71 -4.29
C GLU A 130 16.73 21.65 -4.78
#